data_b85b38018a25902d032d323ae8f5cfd1
#
_entry.id   b85b38018a25902d032d323ae8f5cfd1
#
_cell.length_a   1.000
_cell.length_b   1.000
_cell.length_c   1.000
_cell.angle_alpha   90.00
_cell.angle_beta   90.00
_cell.angle_gamma   90.00
#
_symmetry.space_group_name_H-M   'P 1'
#
loop_
_entity.id
_entity.type
_entity.pdbx_description
1 polymer ?
#
loop_
_entity_poly.entity_id
_entity_poly.type
_entity_poly.pdbx_seq_one_letter_code
_entity_poly.pdbx_strand_id
1 'polypeptide(L)'
;MRTLPLFLGSAVLLAPIASARADELPPPAAPIATSPTPPAQQSSLKLTYEETRTQPESASPPPKPSPDDYTLLHGFRLGFGYVMNYDKNVPAFDGHSLKDEAGLRAPSHFLIGYEVLYRVVSHSWLNVLLMANGMVAGLEQSKVLPSGNLLIGAELKNSFQIGVGANLSPLKGSEAHTIIAAGWTPRVGTIYTPFHVFFIPDVDGVHRMGVTTGVTF
;
A
#
# COMPACT_ATOMS: atom_id res chain seq x y z
N MET A 1 21.84 23.04 -39.88
CA MET A 1 20.45 22.58 -39.95
C MET A 1 20.38 21.33 -39.07
N ARG A 2 19.80 21.44 -37.87
CA ARG A 2 19.62 20.31 -36.95
C ARG A 2 18.14 19.96 -36.95
N THR A 3 17.81 18.77 -37.42
CA THR A 3 16.47 18.22 -37.44
C THR A 3 16.05 17.79 -36.02
N LEU A 4 14.96 18.33 -35.56
CA LEU A 4 14.31 17.96 -34.29
C LEU A 4 13.58 16.62 -34.50
N PRO A 5 13.72 15.62 -33.62
CA PRO A 5 12.89 14.43 -33.67
C PRO A 5 11.52 14.71 -33.05
N LEU A 6 10.50 14.40 -33.82
CA LEU A 6 9.09 14.46 -33.43
C LEU A 6 8.81 13.30 -32.46
N PHE A 7 8.51 13.60 -31.21
CA PHE A 7 8.02 12.62 -30.24
C PHE A 7 6.56 12.28 -30.53
N LEU A 8 6.31 11.09 -31.08
CA LEU A 8 4.98 10.50 -31.14
C LEU A 8 4.62 10.01 -29.73
N GLY A 9 3.66 10.70 -29.10
CA GLY A 9 3.06 10.28 -27.85
C GLY A 9 2.18 9.05 -28.07
N SER A 10 2.55 7.92 -27.49
CA SER A 10 1.67 6.74 -27.41
C SER A 10 0.61 6.99 -26.35
N ALA A 11 -0.61 7.24 -26.79
CA ALA A 11 -1.80 7.26 -25.94
C ALA A 11 -2.11 5.83 -25.46
N VAL A 12 -2.01 5.58 -24.18
CA VAL A 12 -2.50 4.35 -23.56
C VAL A 12 -4.03 4.47 -23.46
N LEU A 13 -4.72 3.74 -24.33
CA LEU A 13 -6.18 3.56 -24.24
C LEU A 13 -6.46 2.68 -23.03
N LEU A 14 -7.02 3.26 -21.98
CA LEU A 14 -7.70 2.54 -20.92
C LEU A 14 -9.07 2.10 -21.44
N ALA A 15 -9.23 0.81 -21.72
CA ALA A 15 -10.52 0.22 -22.00
C ALA A 15 -11.42 0.24 -20.76
N PRO A 16 -12.72 0.59 -20.86
CA PRO A 16 -13.62 0.53 -19.73
C PRO A 16 -13.92 -0.92 -19.38
N ILE A 17 -13.75 -1.27 -18.12
CA ILE A 17 -14.18 -2.55 -17.55
C ILE A 17 -15.71 -2.52 -17.54
N ALA A 18 -16.32 -3.38 -18.36
CA ALA A 18 -17.75 -3.60 -18.38
C ALA A 18 -18.22 -4.12 -17.01
N SER A 19 -19.09 -3.35 -16.38
CA SER A 19 -19.78 -3.72 -15.15
C SER A 19 -20.70 -4.93 -15.44
N ALA A 20 -20.38 -6.08 -14.88
CA ALA A 20 -21.25 -7.24 -14.87
C ALA A 20 -22.46 -6.91 -14.00
N ARG A 21 -23.65 -6.90 -14.60
CA ARG A 21 -24.94 -6.78 -13.93
C ARG A 21 -25.13 -8.03 -13.07
N ALA A 22 -25.30 -7.83 -11.77
CA ALA A 22 -25.75 -8.88 -10.87
C ALA A 22 -27.19 -9.26 -11.21
N ASP A 23 -27.41 -10.54 -11.51
CA ASP A 23 -28.74 -11.11 -11.70
C ASP A 23 -29.56 -10.98 -10.42
N GLU A 24 -30.75 -10.46 -10.59
CA GLU A 24 -31.77 -10.23 -9.58
C GLU A 24 -32.30 -11.58 -9.08
N LEU A 25 -31.98 -11.92 -7.82
CA LEU A 25 -32.54 -13.10 -7.14
C LEU A 25 -34.04 -12.89 -6.89
N PRO A 26 -34.90 -13.91 -7.16
CA PRO A 26 -36.30 -13.81 -6.89
C PRO A 26 -36.62 -13.67 -5.39
N PRO A 27 -37.70 -12.95 -5.02
CA PRO A 27 -38.04 -12.69 -3.63
C PRO A 27 -38.42 -13.97 -2.88
N PRO A 28 -38.10 -14.07 -1.58
CA PRO A 28 -38.46 -15.22 -0.75
C PRO A 28 -39.96 -15.33 -0.54
N ALA A 29 -40.44 -16.57 -0.59
CA ALA A 29 -41.85 -16.91 -0.39
C ALA A 29 -42.35 -16.49 1.02
N ALA A 30 -43.59 -15.97 1.06
CA ALA A 30 -44.21 -15.53 2.30
C ALA A 30 -44.44 -16.69 3.29
N PRO A 31 -44.31 -16.46 4.60
CA PRO A 31 -44.55 -17.49 5.61
C PRO A 31 -46.03 -17.78 5.78
N ILE A 32 -46.36 -19.06 5.84
CA ILE A 32 -47.72 -19.59 6.08
C ILE A 32 -48.13 -19.29 7.53
N ALA A 33 -49.23 -18.60 7.69
CA ALA A 33 -49.82 -18.31 8.96
C ALA A 33 -50.38 -19.58 9.64
N THR A 34 -49.85 -19.97 10.77
CA THR A 34 -50.41 -20.99 11.65
C THR A 34 -51.27 -20.34 12.73
N SER A 35 -52.51 -20.77 12.81
CA SER A 35 -53.52 -20.33 13.78
C SER A 35 -53.10 -20.67 15.23
N PRO A 36 -53.43 -19.82 16.20
CA PRO A 36 -53.12 -20.05 17.60
C PRO A 36 -54.12 -21.01 18.28
N THR A 37 -53.57 -22.02 18.97
CA THR A 37 -54.31 -22.88 19.90
C THR A 37 -54.47 -22.16 21.26
N PRO A 38 -55.64 -22.19 21.91
CA PRO A 38 -55.87 -21.49 23.16
C PRO A 38 -55.17 -22.18 24.36
N PRO A 39 -54.73 -21.43 25.36
CA PRO A 39 -53.95 -21.97 26.49
C PRO A 39 -54.87 -22.61 27.54
N ALA A 40 -54.48 -23.81 28.00
CA ALA A 40 -55.01 -24.42 29.18
C ALA A 40 -54.48 -23.71 30.45
N GLN A 41 -55.41 -23.20 31.30
CA GLN A 41 -55.10 -22.66 32.59
C GLN A 41 -54.60 -23.76 33.55
N GLN A 42 -53.36 -23.71 33.95
CA GLN A 42 -52.86 -24.42 35.12
C GLN A 42 -52.46 -23.39 36.20
N SER A 43 -53.28 -23.29 37.25
CA SER A 43 -52.96 -22.60 38.46
C SER A 43 -51.93 -23.39 39.24
N SER A 44 -50.72 -22.93 39.32
CA SER A 44 -49.71 -23.45 40.23
C SER A 44 -49.14 -22.30 41.07
N LEU A 45 -49.31 -22.46 42.39
CA LEU A 45 -48.74 -21.61 43.44
C LEU A 45 -47.24 -21.46 43.22
N LYS A 46 -46.79 -20.26 42.88
CA LYS A 46 -45.35 -19.91 42.85
C LYS A 46 -44.94 -19.46 44.24
N LEU A 47 -44.19 -20.32 44.93
CA LEU A 47 -43.27 -19.86 45.99
C LEU A 47 -42.26 -18.91 45.36
N THR A 48 -42.33 -17.63 45.74
CA THR A 48 -41.38 -16.59 45.31
C THR A 48 -40.08 -16.84 46.07
N TYR A 49 -39.15 -17.53 45.43
CA TYR A 49 -37.76 -17.50 45.82
C TYR A 49 -37.12 -16.35 44.99
N GLU A 50 -36.93 -15.23 45.67
CA GLU A 50 -36.26 -14.07 45.15
C GLU A 50 -34.74 -14.34 45.19
N GLU A 51 -34.28 -15.16 44.26
CA GLU A 51 -32.86 -15.34 44.00
C GLU A 51 -32.39 -14.12 43.20
N THR A 52 -31.86 -13.11 43.92
CA THR A 52 -31.13 -12.01 43.32
C THR A 52 -29.90 -12.54 42.60
N ARG A 53 -30.14 -13.13 41.43
CA ARG A 53 -29.07 -13.49 40.47
C ARG A 53 -28.63 -12.17 39.85
N THR A 54 -27.62 -11.54 40.44
CA THR A 54 -26.81 -10.55 39.76
C THR A 54 -26.22 -11.25 38.52
N GLN A 55 -26.97 -11.15 37.45
CA GLN A 55 -26.45 -11.57 36.13
C GLN A 55 -25.20 -10.76 35.90
N PRO A 56 -24.02 -11.37 35.74
CA PRO A 56 -22.84 -10.60 35.42
C PRO A 56 -23.19 -9.85 34.13
N GLU A 57 -23.17 -8.53 34.21
CA GLU A 57 -23.33 -7.62 33.09
C GLU A 57 -22.40 -8.14 31.99
N SER A 58 -23.02 -8.68 30.93
CA SER A 58 -22.29 -9.21 29.78
C SER A 58 -21.45 -8.05 29.26
N ALA A 59 -20.19 -8.02 29.68
CA ALA A 59 -19.24 -7.02 29.20
C ALA A 59 -19.30 -7.05 27.68
N SER A 60 -19.83 -5.99 27.09
CA SER A 60 -19.85 -5.85 25.64
C SER A 60 -18.43 -6.10 25.15
N PRO A 61 -18.24 -6.93 24.13
CA PRO A 61 -16.89 -7.17 23.60
C PRO A 61 -16.27 -5.81 23.30
N PRO A 62 -14.98 -5.62 23.63
CA PRO A 62 -14.31 -4.35 23.40
C PRO A 62 -14.54 -3.93 21.94
N PRO A 63 -14.81 -2.65 21.68
CA PRO A 63 -15.05 -2.15 20.34
C PRO A 63 -13.85 -2.57 19.46
N LYS A 64 -14.15 -3.11 18.27
CA LYS A 64 -13.08 -3.41 17.32
C LYS A 64 -12.32 -2.12 17.04
N PRO A 65 -10.98 -2.14 17.09
CA PRO A 65 -10.18 -0.95 16.82
C PRO A 65 -10.59 -0.36 15.46
N SER A 66 -10.80 0.94 15.46
CA SER A 66 -11.04 1.67 14.23
C SER A 66 -9.83 1.53 13.29
N PRO A 67 -10.02 1.54 11.95
CA PRO A 67 -8.91 1.59 11.01
C PRO A 67 -7.93 2.73 11.27
N ASP A 68 -8.42 3.80 11.85
CA ASP A 68 -7.65 5.01 12.16
C ASP A 68 -6.79 4.85 13.44
N ASP A 69 -7.03 3.80 14.23
CA ASP A 69 -6.29 3.52 15.47
C ASP A 69 -4.92 2.85 15.22
N TYR A 70 -4.66 2.35 14.00
CA TYR A 70 -3.37 1.75 13.68
C TYR A 70 -2.31 2.81 13.41
N THR A 71 -1.46 3.01 14.40
CA THR A 71 -0.32 3.94 14.31
C THR A 71 0.83 3.37 13.50
N LEU A 72 1.01 2.05 13.52
CA LEU A 72 2.08 1.32 12.82
C LEU A 72 1.47 0.35 11.82
N LEU A 73 1.86 0.49 10.58
CA LEU A 73 1.52 -0.41 9.48
C LEU A 73 2.81 -0.93 8.86
N HIS A 74 2.81 -2.17 8.41
CA HIS A 74 3.98 -2.74 7.75
C HIS A 74 3.57 -3.79 6.72
N GLY A 75 4.45 -4.09 5.76
CA GLY A 75 4.09 -5.06 4.75
C GLY A 75 5.12 -5.25 3.64
N PHE A 76 4.84 -6.21 2.79
CA PHE A 76 5.68 -6.56 1.66
C PHE A 76 5.43 -5.62 0.48
N ARG A 77 6.51 -5.36 -0.27
CA ARG A 77 6.50 -4.57 -1.50
C ARG A 77 7.13 -5.35 -2.63
N LEU A 78 6.49 -5.27 -3.78
CA LEU A 78 6.99 -5.75 -5.06
C LEU A 78 6.92 -4.61 -6.07
N GLY A 79 7.80 -4.57 -7.05
CA GLY A 79 7.76 -3.49 -8.02
C GLY A 79 8.73 -3.64 -9.16
N PHE A 80 8.74 -2.59 -9.98
CA PHE A 80 9.68 -2.42 -11.07
C PHE A 80 10.32 -1.04 -10.99
N GLY A 81 11.63 -1.02 -11.16
CA GLY A 81 12.42 0.18 -11.32
C GLY A 81 12.97 0.31 -12.74
N TYR A 82 13.23 1.54 -13.13
CA TYR A 82 13.86 1.91 -14.37
C TYR A 82 14.91 2.98 -14.12
N VAL A 83 16.10 2.81 -14.66
CA VAL A 83 17.21 3.76 -14.59
C VAL A 83 17.37 4.46 -15.93
N MET A 84 17.13 5.77 -15.93
CA MET A 84 17.38 6.59 -17.11
C MET A 84 18.88 6.81 -17.28
N ASN A 85 19.38 6.76 -18.52
CA ASN A 85 20.79 6.97 -18.84
C ASN A 85 21.75 6.05 -18.06
N TYR A 86 21.34 4.79 -17.80
CA TYR A 86 22.09 3.84 -16.99
C TYR A 86 23.47 3.48 -17.56
N ASP A 87 23.68 3.70 -18.86
CA ASP A 87 24.91 3.48 -19.63
C ASP A 87 25.77 4.75 -19.80
N LYS A 88 25.30 5.90 -19.25
CA LYS A 88 26.03 7.15 -19.27
C LYS A 88 27.20 7.12 -18.29
N ASN A 89 28.39 7.44 -18.77
CA ASN A 89 29.55 7.65 -17.91
C ASN A 89 29.40 8.93 -17.11
N VAL A 90 29.55 8.85 -15.79
CA VAL A 90 29.39 9.98 -14.88
C VAL A 90 30.53 10.07 -13.87
N PRO A 91 30.89 11.28 -13.41
CA PRO A 91 31.97 11.47 -12.44
C PRO A 91 31.75 10.73 -11.11
N ALA A 92 30.49 10.59 -10.69
CA ALA A 92 30.13 9.90 -9.44
C ALA A 92 30.60 8.44 -9.41
N PHE A 93 30.76 7.80 -10.59
CA PHE A 93 31.27 6.42 -10.74
C PHE A 93 32.69 6.37 -11.31
N ASP A 94 33.55 7.34 -10.95
CA ASP A 94 34.93 7.44 -11.43
C ASP A 94 35.04 7.44 -12.99
N GLY A 95 34.04 7.99 -13.67
CA GLY A 95 33.97 8.03 -15.12
C GLY A 95 33.38 6.75 -15.77
N HIS A 96 32.90 5.82 -14.97
CA HIS A 96 32.14 4.64 -15.45
C HIS A 96 30.63 4.92 -15.49
N SER A 97 29.89 3.98 -16.06
CA SER A 97 28.42 4.04 -16.05
C SER A 97 27.85 3.28 -14.84
N LEU A 98 26.61 3.58 -14.45
CA LEU A 98 25.91 2.78 -13.45
C LEU A 98 25.76 1.32 -13.90
N LYS A 99 25.65 1.10 -15.24
CA LYS A 99 25.65 -0.22 -15.84
C LYS A 99 26.89 -1.02 -15.45
N ASP A 100 28.05 -0.41 -15.54
CA ASP A 100 29.34 -1.09 -15.27
C ASP A 100 29.54 -1.26 -13.76
N GLU A 101 29.27 -0.21 -12.97
CA GLU A 101 29.43 -0.23 -11.51
C GLU A 101 28.50 -1.24 -10.82
N ALA A 102 27.23 -1.25 -11.18
CA ALA A 102 26.25 -2.21 -10.66
C ALA A 102 26.25 -3.54 -11.43
N GLY A 103 26.92 -3.61 -12.59
CA GLY A 103 26.94 -4.77 -13.47
C GLY A 103 25.54 -5.10 -14.03
N LEU A 104 24.72 -4.09 -14.28
CA LEU A 104 23.38 -4.24 -14.81
C LEU A 104 23.41 -4.59 -16.30
N ARG A 105 22.53 -5.51 -16.71
CA ARG A 105 22.37 -5.90 -18.13
C ARG A 105 21.29 -5.07 -18.83
N ALA A 106 20.33 -4.57 -18.07
CA ALA A 106 19.20 -3.78 -18.56
C ALA A 106 18.89 -2.64 -17.61
N PRO A 107 18.32 -1.52 -18.10
CA PRO A 107 17.94 -0.38 -17.25
C PRO A 107 16.74 -0.68 -16.34
N SER A 108 15.92 -1.65 -16.68
CA SER A 108 14.76 -2.08 -15.88
C SER A 108 15.14 -3.20 -14.93
N HIS A 109 14.60 -3.18 -13.72
CA HIS A 109 14.85 -4.19 -12.70
C HIS A 109 13.64 -4.42 -11.84
N PHE A 110 13.50 -5.66 -11.36
CA PHE A 110 12.50 -6.04 -10.41
C PHE A 110 12.92 -5.62 -9.00
N LEU A 111 11.93 -5.22 -8.20
CA LEU A 111 12.11 -4.79 -6.81
C LEU A 111 11.30 -5.70 -5.89
N ILE A 112 11.93 -6.14 -4.82
CA ILE A 112 11.26 -6.81 -3.71
C ILE A 112 11.73 -6.20 -2.40
N GLY A 113 10.81 -6.04 -1.44
CA GLY A 113 11.20 -5.44 -0.18
C GLY A 113 10.12 -5.47 0.89
N TYR A 114 10.40 -4.73 1.93
CA TYR A 114 9.54 -4.58 3.08
C TYR A 114 9.44 -3.11 3.50
N GLU A 115 8.25 -2.68 3.87
CA GLU A 115 7.98 -1.31 4.31
C GLU A 115 7.38 -1.28 5.70
N VAL A 116 7.77 -0.28 6.45
CA VAL A 116 7.19 0.10 7.73
C VAL A 116 6.72 1.53 7.61
N LEU A 117 5.47 1.79 7.97
CA LEU A 117 4.82 3.08 7.93
C LEU A 117 4.32 3.41 9.33
N TYR A 118 4.74 4.56 9.85
CA TYR A 118 4.32 5.07 11.16
C TYR A 118 3.54 6.36 10.99
N ARG A 119 2.30 6.41 11.51
CA ARG A 119 1.49 7.63 11.58
C ARG A 119 1.90 8.42 12.80
N VAL A 120 2.67 9.50 12.58
CA VAL A 120 3.17 10.39 13.65
C VAL A 120 2.05 11.28 14.18
N VAL A 121 1.22 11.80 13.28
CA VAL A 121 0.06 12.63 13.59
C VAL A 121 -1.11 12.12 12.78
N SER A 122 -2.24 11.94 13.45
CA SER A 122 -3.48 11.48 12.81
C SER A 122 -4.59 12.50 13.02
N HIS A 123 -5.17 12.96 11.92
CA HIS A 123 -6.32 13.85 11.90
C HIS A 123 -7.36 13.29 10.93
N SER A 124 -8.62 13.67 11.07
CA SER A 124 -9.75 13.11 10.30
C SER A 124 -9.58 13.15 8.77
N TRP A 125 -8.76 14.02 8.21
CA TRP A 125 -8.55 14.16 6.78
C TRP A 125 -7.08 14.11 6.36
N LEU A 126 -6.15 14.21 7.30
CA LEU A 126 -4.71 14.27 7.06
C LEU A 126 -3.94 13.51 8.13
N ASN A 127 -3.10 12.59 7.73
CA ASN A 127 -2.10 11.96 8.59
C ASN A 127 -0.71 12.38 8.16
N VAL A 128 0.18 12.61 9.11
CA VAL A 128 1.62 12.77 8.85
C VAL A 128 2.28 11.43 9.03
N LEU A 129 3.03 11.01 8.02
CA LEU A 129 3.65 9.69 7.93
C LEU A 129 5.17 9.77 8.04
N LEU A 130 5.75 8.79 8.72
CA LEU A 130 7.14 8.41 8.59
C LEU A 130 7.18 7.01 7.95
N MET A 131 7.84 6.90 6.81
CA MET A 131 7.93 5.64 6.06
C MET A 131 9.39 5.23 5.95
N ALA A 132 9.65 3.97 6.26
CA ALA A 132 10.96 3.34 6.05
C ALA A 132 10.75 2.07 5.24
N ASN A 133 11.53 1.87 4.19
CA ASN A 133 11.52 0.61 3.47
C ASN A 133 12.94 0.15 3.09
N GLY A 134 13.09 -1.17 3.07
CA GLY A 134 14.28 -1.85 2.55
C GLY A 134 13.90 -2.61 1.29
N MET A 135 14.64 -2.40 0.21
CA MET A 135 14.39 -3.00 -1.09
C MET A 135 15.63 -3.70 -1.61
N VAL A 136 15.42 -4.75 -2.39
CA VAL A 136 16.46 -5.43 -3.18
C VAL A 136 16.04 -5.38 -4.63
N ALA A 137 16.97 -4.97 -5.49
CA ALA A 137 16.77 -4.85 -6.92
C ALA A 137 17.68 -5.81 -7.69
N GLY A 138 17.33 -6.10 -8.95
CA GLY A 138 18.22 -6.76 -9.92
C GLY A 138 18.30 -8.27 -9.81
N LEU A 139 17.47 -8.92 -9.03
CA LEU A 139 17.48 -10.39 -8.86
C LEU A 139 17.29 -11.12 -10.19
N GLU A 140 16.46 -10.61 -11.10
CA GLU A 140 16.25 -11.15 -12.45
C GLU A 140 17.49 -11.06 -13.35
N GLN A 141 18.43 -10.17 -12.98
CA GLN A 141 19.72 -9.99 -13.65
C GLN A 141 20.86 -10.69 -12.91
N SER A 142 20.54 -11.54 -11.92
CA SER A 142 21.50 -12.20 -11.03
C SER A 142 22.39 -11.19 -10.27
N LYS A 143 21.81 -10.05 -9.93
CA LYS A 143 22.42 -9.00 -9.10
C LYS A 143 21.61 -8.78 -7.84
N VAL A 144 22.29 -8.41 -6.77
CA VAL A 144 21.68 -8.06 -5.49
C VAL A 144 22.08 -6.62 -5.19
N LEU A 145 21.16 -5.69 -5.44
CA LEU A 145 21.35 -4.26 -5.22
C LEU A 145 20.44 -3.82 -4.09
N PRO A 146 20.90 -3.86 -2.84
CA PRO A 146 20.10 -3.41 -1.71
C PRO A 146 19.97 -1.90 -1.70
N SER A 147 18.82 -1.41 -1.26
CA SER A 147 18.58 0.01 -1.00
C SER A 147 17.63 0.19 0.16
N GLY A 148 17.78 1.29 0.88
CA GLY A 148 16.88 1.72 1.93
C GLY A 148 16.27 3.08 1.60
N ASN A 149 15.02 3.29 1.94
CA ASN A 149 14.37 4.58 1.80
C ASN A 149 13.82 5.02 3.15
N LEU A 150 13.99 6.30 3.46
CA LEU A 150 13.38 6.94 4.61
C LEU A 150 12.66 8.19 4.11
N LEU A 151 11.34 8.24 4.29
CA LEU A 151 10.50 9.32 3.80
C LEU A 151 9.64 9.89 4.94
N ILE A 152 9.44 11.20 4.88
CA ILE A 152 8.36 11.87 5.58
C ILE A 152 7.28 12.22 4.57
N GLY A 153 6.02 12.05 4.93
CA GLY A 153 4.92 12.24 3.99
C GLY A 153 3.62 12.62 4.65
N ALA A 154 2.63 12.76 3.81
CA ALA A 154 1.25 13.03 4.17
C ALA A 154 0.33 12.00 3.53
N GLU A 155 -0.68 11.56 4.27
CA GLU A 155 -1.77 10.71 3.80
C GLU A 155 -3.08 11.49 3.89
N LEU A 156 -3.77 11.63 2.76
CA LEU A 156 -5.05 12.31 2.65
C LEU A 156 -6.19 11.31 2.61
N LYS A 157 -7.23 11.53 3.42
CA LYS A 157 -8.44 10.70 3.47
C LYS A 157 -8.13 9.21 3.61
N ASN A 158 -7.08 8.88 4.36
CA ASN A 158 -6.63 7.51 4.65
C ASN A 158 -6.38 6.65 3.39
N SER A 159 -5.99 7.26 2.29
CA SER A 159 -5.76 6.53 1.03
C SER A 159 -4.68 7.12 0.14
N PHE A 160 -4.70 8.42 -0.13
CA PHE A 160 -3.72 9.05 -1.02
C PHE A 160 -2.50 9.50 -0.21
N GLN A 161 -1.32 9.09 -0.65
CA GLN A 161 -0.06 9.35 0.04
C GLN A 161 0.91 10.11 -0.86
N ILE A 162 1.65 11.05 -0.29
CA ILE A 162 2.77 11.72 -0.92
C ILE A 162 3.90 11.84 0.10
N GLY A 163 5.13 11.65 -0.33
CA GLY A 163 6.29 11.71 0.55
C GLY A 163 7.56 12.15 -0.16
N VAL A 164 8.47 12.68 0.60
CA VAL A 164 9.82 13.04 0.19
C VAL A 164 10.81 12.56 1.24
N GLY A 165 12.01 12.19 0.82
CA GLY A 165 13.00 11.66 1.75
C GLY A 165 14.34 11.32 1.11
N ALA A 166 15.04 10.38 1.73
CA ALA A 166 16.34 9.90 1.28
C ALA A 166 16.26 8.43 0.81
N ASN A 167 16.84 8.16 -0.33
CA ASN A 167 17.19 6.83 -0.80
C ASN A 167 18.66 6.59 -0.47
N LEU A 168 18.95 5.50 0.19
CA LEU A 168 20.28 5.07 0.60
C LEU A 168 20.65 3.79 -0.13
N SER A 169 21.85 3.75 -0.71
CA SER A 169 22.39 2.58 -1.41
C SER A 169 23.84 2.39 -1.01
N PRO A 170 24.33 1.17 -0.85
CA PRO A 170 25.76 0.91 -0.62
C PRO A 170 26.61 1.06 -1.89
N LEU A 171 26.00 1.40 -3.01
CA LEU A 171 26.69 1.53 -4.28
C LEU A 171 27.54 2.80 -4.28
N LYS A 172 28.85 2.68 -4.51
CA LYS A 172 29.78 3.82 -4.56
C LYS A 172 29.30 4.85 -5.58
N GLY A 173 29.35 6.13 -5.20
CA GLY A 173 28.87 7.24 -6.03
C GLY A 173 27.33 7.36 -6.09
N SER A 174 26.60 6.50 -5.38
CA SER A 174 25.14 6.51 -5.31
C SER A 174 24.63 6.28 -3.88
N GLU A 175 25.39 6.68 -2.89
CA GLU A 175 25.15 6.36 -1.47
C GLU A 175 23.87 7.01 -0.93
N ALA A 176 23.59 8.25 -1.33
CA ALA A 176 22.40 8.96 -0.88
C ALA A 176 21.81 9.87 -1.96
N HIS A 177 20.52 9.75 -2.20
CA HIS A 177 19.78 10.58 -3.14
C HIS A 177 18.46 11.01 -2.54
N THR A 178 17.91 12.12 -3.02
CA THR A 178 16.52 12.48 -2.71
C THR A 178 15.56 11.50 -3.38
N ILE A 179 14.51 11.11 -2.68
CA ILE A 179 13.39 10.33 -3.24
C ILE A 179 12.09 11.09 -3.05
N ILE A 180 11.26 11.08 -4.07
CA ILE A 180 9.89 11.59 -4.04
C ILE A 180 8.99 10.42 -4.40
N ALA A 181 7.93 10.22 -3.62
CA ALA A 181 6.97 9.15 -3.86
C ALA A 181 5.54 9.67 -3.72
N ALA A 182 4.65 9.12 -4.52
CA ALA A 182 3.22 9.35 -4.40
C ALA A 182 2.49 8.03 -4.63
N GLY A 183 1.33 7.87 -4.00
CA GLY A 183 0.61 6.63 -4.13
C GLY A 183 -0.82 6.67 -3.63
N TRP A 184 -1.47 5.56 -3.83
CA TRP A 184 -2.81 5.29 -3.39
C TRP A 184 -2.84 3.95 -2.66
N THR A 185 -3.43 3.94 -1.47
CA THR A 185 -3.42 2.79 -0.57
C THR A 185 -4.86 2.42 -0.20
N PRO A 186 -5.61 1.78 -1.13
CA PRO A 186 -6.96 1.32 -0.85
C PRO A 186 -6.96 0.23 0.20
N ARG A 187 -8.02 0.22 1.00
CA ARG A 187 -8.26 -0.79 2.01
C ARG A 187 -9.25 -1.83 1.52
N VAL A 188 -8.91 -3.10 1.67
CA VAL A 188 -9.80 -4.24 1.37
C VAL A 188 -9.91 -5.10 2.63
N GLY A 189 -11.00 -4.97 3.35
CA GLY A 189 -11.18 -5.61 4.65
C GLY A 189 -10.20 -5.09 5.71
N THR A 190 -9.31 -5.94 6.20
CA THR A 190 -8.27 -5.59 7.18
C THR A 190 -6.91 -5.29 6.56
N ILE A 191 -6.78 -5.46 5.26
CA ILE A 191 -5.52 -5.35 4.51
C ILE A 191 -5.54 -4.07 3.68
N TYR A 192 -4.38 -3.41 3.58
CA TYR A 192 -4.14 -2.31 2.66
C TYR A 192 -3.36 -2.82 1.45
N THR A 193 -3.75 -2.39 0.25
CA THR A 193 -3.07 -2.72 -1.00
C THR A 193 -2.48 -1.45 -1.59
N PRO A 194 -1.27 -1.06 -1.19
CA PRO A 194 -0.64 0.16 -1.67
C PRO A 194 -0.19 0.02 -3.12
N PHE A 195 -0.31 1.12 -3.83
CA PHE A 195 0.25 1.33 -5.16
C PHE A 195 0.98 2.66 -5.18
N HIS A 196 2.31 2.63 -5.27
CA HIS A 196 3.17 3.80 -5.22
C HIS A 196 3.97 3.95 -6.50
N VAL A 197 4.18 5.20 -6.91
CA VAL A 197 5.18 5.60 -7.88
C VAL A 197 6.27 6.37 -7.15
N PHE A 198 7.52 6.21 -7.55
CA PHE A 198 8.62 6.95 -6.98
C PHE A 198 9.55 7.50 -8.07
N PHE A 199 10.24 8.57 -7.72
CA PHE A 199 11.26 9.20 -8.55
C PHE A 199 12.44 9.60 -7.67
N ILE A 200 13.64 9.26 -8.12
CA ILE A 200 14.93 9.57 -7.47
C ILE A 200 15.73 10.41 -8.48
N PRO A 201 15.70 11.74 -8.35
CA PRO A 201 16.52 12.62 -9.19
C PRO A 201 18.00 12.42 -8.86
N ASP A 202 18.83 12.55 -9.89
CA ASP A 202 20.26 12.48 -9.80
C ASP A 202 20.88 13.66 -10.54
N VAL A 203 21.90 14.28 -9.96
CA VAL A 203 22.55 15.48 -10.51
C VAL A 203 23.31 15.20 -11.81
N ASP A 204 23.81 13.98 -11.97
CA ASP A 204 24.51 13.54 -13.17
C ASP A 204 23.57 13.05 -14.27
N GLY A 205 22.26 13.05 -14.00
CA GLY A 205 21.21 12.70 -14.93
C GLY A 205 20.92 11.21 -15.03
N VAL A 206 21.43 10.38 -14.10
CA VAL A 206 21.12 8.96 -13.97
C VAL A 206 19.90 8.79 -13.07
N HIS A 207 18.78 9.36 -13.49
CA HIS A 207 17.55 9.33 -12.71
C HIS A 207 16.99 7.92 -12.58
N ARG A 208 16.40 7.62 -11.44
CA ARG A 208 15.70 6.36 -11.17
C ARG A 208 14.22 6.61 -10.91
N MET A 209 13.37 5.78 -11.47
CA MET A 209 11.94 5.83 -11.25
C MET A 209 11.38 4.43 -11.15
N GLY A 210 10.19 4.29 -10.59
CA GLY A 210 9.55 2.99 -10.56
C GLY A 210 8.17 3.02 -9.96
N VAL A 211 7.59 1.83 -9.94
CA VAL A 211 6.28 1.56 -9.34
C VAL A 211 6.41 0.41 -8.37
N THR A 212 5.69 0.49 -7.27
CA THR A 212 5.61 -0.59 -6.29
C THR A 212 4.16 -0.84 -5.91
N THR A 213 3.85 -2.09 -5.60
CA THR A 213 2.60 -2.52 -5.01
C THR A 213 2.90 -3.51 -3.89
N GLY A 214 1.90 -3.90 -3.13
CA GLY A 214 2.13 -4.85 -2.05
C GLY A 214 0.92 -5.09 -1.17
N VAL A 215 1.21 -5.61 0.01
CA VAL A 215 0.23 -5.88 1.05
C VAL A 215 0.75 -5.30 2.36
N THR A 216 -0.09 -4.52 3.03
CA THR A 216 0.22 -3.88 4.32
C THR A 216 -0.88 -4.23 5.34
N PHE A 217 -0.47 -4.52 6.57
CA PHE A 217 -1.33 -4.94 7.68
C PHE A 217 -0.85 -4.36 9.01
#